data_0a7649db0d25b7f097a0d5581521cd6e
#
_entry.id   0a7649db0d25b7f097a0d5581521cd6e
#
_cell.length_a   1.000
_cell.length_b   1.000
_cell.length_c   1.000
_cell.angle_alpha   90.00
_cell.angle_beta   90.00
_cell.angle_gamma   90.00
#
_symmetry.space_group_name_H-M   'P 1'
#
loop_
_entity.id
_entity.type
_entity.pdbx_description
1 polymer ?
#
loop_
_entity_poly.entity_id
_entity_poly.type
_entity_poly.pdbx_seq_one_letter_code
_entity_poly.pdbx_strand_id
1 'polypeptide(L)'
;MREPSRDKERLQHIVEAADFVLEHSKEMTFEVFTNDKLRYGAIVYYTMIIGEAGYMLSREFVEKYNDVPWGDIAGMRHHIVHGYYKVDNRVLWNIIKNDIAPLREQVQHYLDTIDWSQWASQQTIN
;
A
#
# COMPACT_ATOMS: atom_id res chain seq x y z
N MET A 1 -15.08 1.34 -12.14
CA MET A 1 -15.18 -0.04 -11.64
C MET A 1 -13.79 -0.65 -11.52
N ARG A 2 -13.54 -1.40 -10.43
CA ARG A 2 -12.24 -2.03 -10.21
C ARG A 2 -12.21 -3.39 -10.89
N GLU A 3 -11.36 -3.52 -11.87
CA GLU A 3 -11.34 -4.70 -12.73
C GLU A 3 -10.27 -5.71 -12.27
N PRO A 4 -10.62 -7.02 -12.16
CA PRO A 4 -9.63 -8.04 -11.78
C PRO A 4 -8.38 -8.06 -12.67
N SER A 5 -8.52 -7.68 -13.94
CA SER A 5 -7.38 -7.63 -14.86
C SER A 5 -6.31 -6.62 -14.46
N ARG A 6 -6.62 -5.68 -13.57
CA ARG A 6 -5.70 -4.65 -13.09
C ARG A 6 -5.08 -4.99 -11.72
N ASP A 7 -5.49 -6.09 -11.09
CA ASP A 7 -5.03 -6.41 -9.74
C ASP A 7 -3.52 -6.63 -9.66
N LYS A 8 -2.94 -7.37 -10.59
CA LYS A 8 -1.49 -7.59 -10.62
C LYS A 8 -0.72 -6.27 -10.65
N GLU A 9 -1.14 -5.36 -11.53
CA GLU A 9 -0.53 -4.04 -11.67
C GLU A 9 -0.62 -3.25 -10.35
N ARG A 10 -1.78 -3.29 -9.69
CA ARG A 10 -1.96 -2.60 -8.41
C ARG A 10 -1.03 -3.16 -7.33
N LEU A 11 -0.88 -4.47 -7.28
CA LEU A 11 0.05 -5.10 -6.34
C LEU A 11 1.51 -4.71 -6.64
N GLN A 12 1.88 -4.62 -7.92
CA GLN A 12 3.21 -4.15 -8.31
C GLN A 12 3.46 -2.71 -7.83
N HIS A 13 2.46 -1.84 -7.95
CA HIS A 13 2.55 -0.46 -7.45
C HIS A 13 2.74 -0.44 -5.93
N ILE A 14 2.07 -1.34 -5.19
CA ILE A 14 2.25 -1.43 -3.75
C ILE A 14 3.69 -1.81 -3.41
N VAL A 15 4.26 -2.82 -4.07
CA VAL A 15 5.64 -3.25 -3.80
C VAL A 15 6.62 -2.12 -4.13
N GLU A 16 6.47 -1.46 -5.27
CA GLU A 16 7.35 -0.35 -5.65
C GLU A 16 7.30 0.78 -4.61
N ALA A 17 6.10 1.17 -4.21
CA ALA A 17 5.94 2.24 -3.23
C ALA A 17 6.46 1.83 -1.85
N ALA A 18 6.19 0.59 -1.44
CA ALA A 18 6.69 0.06 -0.17
C ALA A 18 8.22 0.02 -0.14
N ASP A 19 8.84 -0.42 -1.23
CA ASP A 19 10.31 -0.46 -1.33
C ASP A 19 10.90 0.95 -1.20
N PHE A 20 10.27 1.95 -1.82
CA PHE A 20 10.71 3.34 -1.67
C PHE A 20 10.63 3.79 -0.21
N VAL A 21 9.48 3.57 0.43
CA VAL A 21 9.28 3.98 1.83
C VAL A 21 10.29 3.29 2.74
N LEU A 22 10.48 1.99 2.59
CA LEU A 22 11.41 1.23 3.42
C LEU A 22 12.86 1.69 3.22
N GLU A 23 13.28 1.87 1.98
CA GLU A 23 14.65 2.30 1.67
C GLU A 23 14.96 3.67 2.27
N HIS A 24 14.05 4.62 2.14
CA HIS A 24 14.29 6.00 2.55
C HIS A 24 13.98 6.29 4.01
N SER A 25 13.36 5.36 4.73
CA SER A 25 13.06 5.53 6.15
C SER A 25 13.91 4.66 7.07
N LYS A 26 14.69 3.72 6.53
CA LYS A 26 15.35 2.68 7.34
C LYS A 26 16.31 3.19 8.42
N GLU A 27 17.00 4.29 8.13
CA GLU A 27 17.96 4.89 9.08
C GLU A 27 17.44 6.21 9.66
N MET A 28 16.18 6.52 9.41
CA MET A 28 15.57 7.77 9.83
C MET A 28 15.00 7.63 11.24
N THR A 29 15.11 8.71 12.01
CA THR A 29 14.43 8.82 13.29
C THR A 29 13.10 9.53 13.10
N PHE A 30 12.21 9.41 14.09
CA PHE A 30 10.94 10.15 14.06
C PHE A 30 11.18 11.66 13.93
N GLU A 31 12.19 12.16 14.65
CA GLU A 31 12.52 13.58 14.63
C GLU A 31 12.93 14.05 13.23
N VAL A 32 13.79 13.30 12.55
CA VAL A 32 14.19 13.61 11.19
C VAL A 32 12.99 13.52 10.25
N PHE A 33 12.16 12.49 10.41
CA PHE A 33 10.96 12.31 9.60
C PHE A 33 10.05 13.54 9.67
N THR A 34 9.82 14.09 10.86
CA THR A 34 8.90 15.21 11.03
C THR A 34 9.52 16.56 10.64
N ASN A 35 10.85 16.68 10.64
CA ASN A 35 11.53 17.96 10.38
C ASN A 35 12.11 18.09 8.97
N ASP A 36 12.38 16.99 8.28
CA ASP A 36 12.89 17.02 6.91
C ASP A 36 11.72 17.01 5.93
N LYS A 37 11.30 18.19 5.50
CA LYS A 37 10.11 18.35 4.67
C LYS A 37 10.17 17.60 3.34
N LEU A 38 11.35 17.53 2.72
CA LEU A 38 11.49 16.81 1.44
C LEU A 38 11.30 15.32 1.62
N ARG A 39 11.94 14.72 2.63
CA ARG A 39 11.78 13.30 2.92
C ARG A 39 10.37 12.98 3.40
N TYR A 40 9.85 13.81 4.29
CA TYR A 40 8.48 13.67 4.78
C TYR A 40 7.49 13.63 3.62
N GLY A 41 7.57 14.64 2.74
CA GLY A 41 6.66 14.74 1.60
C GLY A 41 6.74 13.53 0.67
N ALA A 42 7.96 13.06 0.38
CA ALA A 42 8.15 11.91 -0.49
C ALA A 42 7.62 10.61 0.15
N ILE A 43 7.94 10.38 1.42
CA ILE A 43 7.50 9.18 2.14
C ILE A 43 5.98 9.17 2.29
N VAL A 44 5.39 10.30 2.66
CA VAL A 44 3.92 10.41 2.78
C VAL A 44 3.25 10.16 1.43
N TYR A 45 3.80 10.73 0.36
CA TYR A 45 3.25 10.52 -0.99
C TYR A 45 3.23 9.02 -1.36
N TYR A 46 4.34 8.32 -1.15
CA TYR A 46 4.40 6.91 -1.51
C TYR A 46 3.56 6.03 -0.56
N THR A 47 3.42 6.43 0.70
CA THR A 47 2.48 5.76 1.62
C THR A 47 1.04 5.93 1.13
N MET A 48 0.71 7.12 0.63
CA MET A 48 -0.60 7.37 0.00
C MET A 48 -0.80 6.49 -1.23
N ILE A 49 0.23 6.30 -2.06
CA ILE A 49 0.17 5.43 -3.25
C ILE A 49 -0.17 3.98 -2.83
N ILE A 50 0.43 3.50 -1.74
CA ILE A 50 0.10 2.15 -1.22
C ILE A 50 -1.40 2.07 -0.91
N GLY A 51 -1.94 3.06 -0.22
CA GLY A 51 -3.36 3.09 0.13
C GLY A 51 -4.26 3.18 -1.10
N GLU A 52 -3.88 4.01 -2.07
CA GLU A 52 -4.63 4.17 -3.31
C GLU A 52 -4.65 2.87 -4.12
N ALA A 53 -3.50 2.22 -4.28
CA ALA A 53 -3.41 0.97 -5.01
C ALA A 53 -4.24 -0.13 -4.33
N GLY A 54 -4.19 -0.20 -2.99
CA GLY A 54 -5.02 -1.13 -2.24
C GLY A 54 -6.51 -0.87 -2.42
N TYR A 55 -6.89 0.41 -2.41
CA TYR A 55 -8.28 0.81 -2.66
C TYR A 55 -8.75 0.39 -4.06
N MET A 56 -7.86 0.38 -5.04
CA MET A 56 -8.19 0.07 -6.43
C MET A 56 -8.20 -1.43 -6.75
N LEU A 57 -7.85 -2.29 -5.80
CA LEU A 57 -7.96 -3.73 -6.00
C LEU A 57 -9.42 -4.13 -6.21
N SER A 58 -9.65 -5.15 -7.03
CA SER A 58 -11.00 -5.64 -7.28
C SER A 58 -11.61 -6.22 -6.01
N ARG A 59 -12.93 -6.20 -5.95
CA ARG A 59 -13.67 -6.83 -4.86
C ARG A 59 -13.34 -8.32 -4.77
N GLU A 60 -13.26 -8.98 -5.92
CA GLU A 60 -12.93 -10.41 -6.00
C GLU A 60 -11.59 -10.70 -5.35
N PHE A 61 -10.59 -9.84 -5.59
CA PHE A 61 -9.27 -10.02 -5.00
C PHE A 61 -9.28 -9.85 -3.48
N VAL A 62 -9.85 -8.76 -2.99
CA VAL A 62 -9.82 -8.48 -1.55
C VAL A 62 -10.64 -9.50 -0.75
N GLU A 63 -11.66 -10.08 -1.34
CA GLU A 63 -12.46 -11.14 -0.69
C GLU A 63 -11.69 -12.46 -0.63
N LYS A 64 -10.99 -12.82 -1.70
CA LYS A 64 -10.25 -14.08 -1.77
C LYS A 64 -8.94 -14.04 -1.00
N TYR A 65 -8.19 -12.97 -1.10
CA TYR A 65 -6.87 -12.83 -0.48
C TYR A 65 -6.93 -11.84 0.68
N ASN A 66 -7.62 -12.25 1.73
CA ASN A 66 -7.94 -11.39 2.87
C ASN A 66 -6.97 -11.50 4.04
N ASP A 67 -5.78 -12.06 3.81
CA ASP A 67 -4.71 -12.09 4.81
C ASP A 67 -4.18 -10.69 5.12
N VAL A 68 -4.34 -9.76 4.19
CA VAL A 68 -4.00 -8.36 4.37
C VAL A 68 -5.28 -7.60 4.73
N PRO A 69 -5.23 -6.70 5.72
CA PRO A 69 -6.39 -5.87 6.07
C PRO A 69 -6.58 -4.75 5.04
N TRP A 70 -7.13 -5.11 3.88
CA TRP A 70 -7.25 -4.18 2.74
C TRP A 70 -8.06 -2.93 3.05
N GLY A 71 -9.07 -3.04 3.93
CA GLY A 71 -9.84 -1.89 4.36
C GLY A 71 -8.97 -0.85 5.08
N ASP A 72 -8.07 -1.32 5.94
CA ASP A 72 -7.16 -0.45 6.67
C ASP A 72 -6.11 0.17 5.73
N ILE A 73 -5.62 -0.63 4.76
CA ILE A 73 -4.67 -0.13 3.76
C ILE A 73 -5.31 0.98 2.92
N ALA A 74 -6.51 0.75 2.42
CA ALA A 74 -7.26 1.78 1.66
C ALA A 74 -7.56 2.99 2.53
N GLY A 75 -7.83 2.78 3.82
CA GLY A 75 -8.09 3.84 4.78
C GLY A 75 -6.93 4.81 4.98
N MET A 76 -5.68 4.35 4.79
CA MET A 76 -4.50 5.21 4.88
C MET A 76 -4.58 6.36 3.86
N ARG A 77 -4.94 6.04 2.62
CA ARG A 77 -5.09 7.07 1.58
C ARG A 77 -6.14 8.11 1.98
N HIS A 78 -7.30 7.64 2.44
CA HIS A 78 -8.38 8.54 2.86
C HIS A 78 -7.91 9.46 3.98
N HIS A 79 -7.25 8.89 4.98
CA HIS A 79 -6.77 9.63 6.15
C HIS A 79 -5.74 10.69 5.75
N ILE A 80 -4.80 10.36 4.87
CA ILE A 80 -3.76 11.29 4.42
C ILE A 80 -4.37 12.40 3.56
N VAL A 81 -5.23 12.05 2.60
CA VAL A 81 -5.81 13.02 1.66
C VAL A 81 -6.76 13.99 2.37
N HIS A 82 -7.61 13.48 3.26
CA HIS A 82 -8.63 14.31 3.90
C HIS A 82 -8.21 14.88 5.24
N GLY A 83 -7.11 14.38 5.81
CA GLY A 83 -6.58 14.84 7.08
C GLY A 83 -5.30 15.66 6.97
N TYR A 84 -5.01 16.25 5.80
CA TYR A 84 -3.70 16.83 5.54
C TYR A 84 -3.26 17.90 6.55
N TYR A 85 -4.17 18.58 7.22
CA TYR A 85 -3.83 19.51 8.30
C TYR A 85 -3.61 18.83 9.65
N LYS A 86 -4.11 17.60 9.81
CA LYS A 86 -4.16 16.91 11.09
C LYS A 86 -3.67 15.47 11.00
N VAL A 87 -2.80 15.18 10.03
CA VAL A 87 -2.19 13.85 9.96
C VAL A 87 -1.40 13.61 11.24
N ASP A 88 -1.73 12.54 11.95
CA ASP A 88 -1.00 12.16 13.14
C ASP A 88 0.32 11.50 12.72
N ASN A 89 1.40 12.27 12.82
CA ASN A 89 2.71 11.82 12.39
C ASN A 89 3.22 10.63 13.20
N ARG A 90 2.81 10.49 14.45
CA ARG A 90 3.21 9.34 15.27
C ARG A 90 2.56 8.06 14.77
N VAL A 91 1.28 8.12 14.44
CA VAL A 91 0.56 6.98 13.85
C VAL A 91 1.17 6.62 12.50
N LEU A 92 1.42 7.62 11.64
CA LEU A 92 2.02 7.40 10.33
C LEU A 92 3.40 6.77 10.45
N TRP A 93 4.22 7.26 11.37
CA TRP A 93 5.56 6.73 11.62
C TRP A 93 5.50 5.27 12.08
N ASN A 94 4.56 4.94 12.96
CA ASN A 94 4.38 3.57 13.41
C ASN A 94 4.01 2.63 12.27
N ILE A 95 3.15 3.09 11.35
CA ILE A 95 2.80 2.33 10.14
C ILE A 95 4.05 2.09 9.30
N ILE A 96 4.84 3.14 9.07
CA ILE A 96 6.06 3.06 8.25
C ILE A 96 7.05 2.06 8.86
N LYS A 97 7.24 2.09 10.18
CA LYS A 97 8.25 1.26 10.84
C LYS A 97 7.79 -0.17 11.11
N ASN A 98 6.49 -0.41 11.26
CA ASN A 98 5.99 -1.71 11.71
C ASN A 98 5.16 -2.45 10.68
N ASP A 99 4.44 -1.74 9.81
CA ASP A 99 3.41 -2.36 8.97
C ASP A 99 3.80 -2.50 7.50
N ILE A 100 4.66 -1.60 6.99
CA ILE A 100 4.97 -1.58 5.56
C ILE A 100 5.78 -2.81 5.14
N ALA A 101 6.78 -3.23 5.94
CA ALA A 101 7.61 -4.39 5.58
C ALA A 101 6.80 -5.69 5.51
N PRO A 102 5.95 -6.04 6.51
CA PRO A 102 5.11 -7.22 6.39
C PRO A 102 4.13 -7.15 5.22
N LEU A 103 3.57 -5.98 4.96
CA LEU A 103 2.67 -5.79 3.82
C LEU A 103 3.41 -6.06 2.50
N ARG A 104 4.59 -5.49 2.35
CA ARG A 104 5.42 -5.66 1.15
C ARG A 104 5.69 -7.16 0.91
N GLU A 105 6.07 -7.89 1.96
CA GLU A 105 6.36 -9.32 1.84
C GLU A 105 5.12 -10.12 1.44
N GLN A 106 3.96 -9.83 2.02
CA GLN A 106 2.73 -10.52 1.69
C GLN A 106 2.30 -10.24 0.25
N VAL A 107 2.41 -8.99 -0.19
CA VAL A 107 2.06 -8.61 -1.56
C VAL A 107 3.01 -9.27 -2.56
N GLN A 108 4.31 -9.31 -2.26
CA GLN A 108 5.27 -10.00 -3.11
C GLN A 108 4.94 -11.48 -3.21
N HIS A 109 4.53 -12.09 -2.10
CA HIS A 109 4.10 -13.49 -2.10
C HIS A 109 2.91 -13.71 -3.06
N TYR A 110 1.94 -12.83 -3.06
CA TYR A 110 0.82 -12.91 -4.01
C TYR A 110 1.30 -12.79 -5.45
N LEU A 111 2.22 -11.85 -5.72
CA LEU A 111 2.77 -11.70 -7.07
C LEU A 111 3.49 -12.95 -7.55
N ASP A 112 4.19 -13.63 -6.64
CA ASP A 112 5.00 -14.81 -6.97
C ASP A 112 4.18 -16.09 -7.10
N THR A 113 3.03 -16.19 -6.42
CA THR A 113 2.31 -17.48 -6.28
C THR A 113 0.99 -17.55 -7.02
N ILE A 114 0.35 -16.43 -7.31
CA ILE A 114 -0.94 -16.43 -8.00
C ILE A 114 -0.69 -16.64 -9.51
N ASP A 115 -1.49 -17.50 -10.12
CA ASP A 115 -1.47 -17.68 -11.56
C ASP A 115 -2.23 -16.52 -12.22
N TRP A 116 -1.51 -15.48 -12.58
CA TRP A 116 -2.09 -14.26 -13.11
C TRP A 116 -2.69 -14.43 -14.50
N SER A 117 -2.24 -15.42 -15.27
CA SER A 117 -2.84 -15.72 -16.56
C SER A 117 -4.27 -16.25 -16.41
N GLN A 118 -4.56 -16.86 -15.29
CA GLN A 118 -5.88 -17.43 -15.00
C GLN A 118 -6.77 -16.45 -14.22
N TRP A 119 -6.17 -15.58 -13.41
CA TRP A 119 -6.92 -14.75 -12.46
C TRP A 119 -8.01 -13.91 -13.12
N ALA A 120 -7.64 -13.07 -14.08
CA ALA A 120 -8.58 -12.18 -14.73
C ALA A 120 -9.60 -12.95 -15.55
N SER A 121 -9.18 -14.04 -16.22
CA SER A 121 -10.07 -14.88 -17.05
C SER A 121 -11.15 -15.54 -16.21
N GLN A 122 -10.78 -16.06 -15.04
CA GLN A 122 -11.72 -16.71 -14.13
C GLN A 122 -12.75 -15.72 -13.58
N GLN A 123 -12.34 -14.49 -13.31
CA GLN A 123 -13.23 -13.49 -12.74
C GLN A 123 -14.16 -12.87 -13.80
N THR A 124 -13.76 -12.83 -15.05
CA THR A 124 -14.59 -12.26 -16.14
C THR A 124 -15.62 -13.24 -16.68
N ILE A 125 -15.46 -14.54 -16.48
CA ILE A 125 -16.42 -15.57 -16.92
C ILE A 125 -17.67 -15.59 -16.03
N ASN A 126 -17.53 -15.16 -14.80
CA ASN A 126 -18.64 -15.12 -13.85
C ASN A 126 -19.38 -13.77 -13.91
#